data_090806719b5d2c6a920df2d25a7073e8
#
_entry.id   090806719b5d2c6a920df2d25a7073e8
#
_cell.length_a   1.000
_cell.length_b   1.000
_cell.length_c   1.000
_cell.angle_alpha   90.00
_cell.angle_beta   90.00
_cell.angle_gamma   90.00
#
_symmetry.space_group_name_H-M   'P 1'
#
loop_
_entity.id
_entity.type
_entity.pdbx_description
1 polymer ?
#
loop_
_entity_poly.entity_id
_entity_poly.type
_entity_poly.pdbx_seq_one_letter_code
_entity_poly.pdbx_strand_id
1 'polypeptide(L)'
;MADPDTIAVIDFETTGMSPALGARATEIAAVLVRDGRIVGRFASLMRTGTRVPPFIEQLTGISNRMLASAPPAAEVMREVAAFTRGCGVVAHNASFDRAFWRHEHALAAAEAGVVPCPPAADDFACTLLLSRRLYPEAPNHKLGSLAAFHGIAPTGRAHRALADAEVTAELWLRIARDVTRRFSATAPFGLLCALQKSPAQALARCTERYFAALGAATARGPCSHEKGPEGP
;
A
#
# COMPACT_ATOMS: atom_id res chain seq x y z
N MET A 1 -11.44 -10.46 -12.62
CA MET A 1 -11.59 -10.02 -11.22
C MET A 1 -10.25 -10.22 -10.56
N ALA A 2 -9.74 -9.24 -9.80
CA ALA A 2 -8.52 -9.45 -9.04
C ALA A 2 -8.80 -10.49 -7.94
N ASP A 3 -7.80 -11.32 -7.69
CA ASP A 3 -7.82 -12.28 -6.60
C ASP A 3 -7.85 -11.51 -5.27
N PRO A 4 -8.84 -11.74 -4.38
CA PRO A 4 -8.96 -11.01 -3.11
C PRO A 4 -7.72 -11.16 -2.20
N ASP A 5 -6.82 -12.11 -2.51
CA ASP A 5 -5.60 -12.36 -1.76
C ASP A 5 -4.36 -11.68 -2.34
N THR A 6 -4.50 -10.92 -3.43
CA THR A 6 -3.38 -10.17 -4.01
C THR A 6 -3.23 -8.80 -3.34
N ILE A 7 -2.00 -8.49 -2.93
CA ILE A 7 -1.63 -7.23 -2.27
C ILE A 7 -0.76 -6.41 -3.21
N ALA A 8 -1.03 -5.12 -3.30
CA ALA A 8 -0.18 -4.16 -3.99
C ALA A 8 0.62 -3.34 -2.96
N VAL A 9 1.91 -3.53 -2.92
CA VAL A 9 2.83 -2.71 -2.10
C VAL A 9 3.27 -1.55 -2.95
N ILE A 10 2.99 -0.32 -2.52
CA ILE A 10 3.33 0.90 -3.27
C ILE A 10 4.34 1.75 -2.52
N ASP A 11 5.08 2.53 -3.29
CA ASP A 11 6.00 3.55 -2.80
C ASP A 11 6.05 4.72 -3.77
N PHE A 12 6.14 5.96 -3.25
CA PHE A 12 6.26 7.19 -4.02
C PHE A 12 7.53 7.95 -3.71
N GLU A 13 8.23 8.38 -4.76
CA GLU A 13 9.16 9.50 -4.67
C GLU A 13 8.46 10.81 -5.04
N THR A 14 8.81 11.90 -4.37
CA THR A 14 8.04 13.14 -4.44
C THR A 14 8.94 14.39 -4.43
N THR A 15 8.40 15.55 -4.81
CA THR A 15 9.10 16.83 -4.73
C THR A 15 9.10 17.44 -3.32
N GLY A 16 8.42 16.82 -2.35
CA GLY A 16 8.30 17.33 -0.98
C GLY A 16 7.35 16.49 -0.12
N MET A 17 7.04 16.98 1.08
CA MET A 17 6.42 16.18 2.13
C MET A 17 4.90 16.00 2.01
N SER A 18 4.19 16.86 1.27
CA SER A 18 2.73 16.82 1.26
C SER A 18 2.14 17.46 0.01
N PRO A 19 1.14 16.81 -0.63
CA PRO A 19 0.39 17.40 -1.73
C PRO A 19 -0.33 18.70 -1.33
N ALA A 20 -0.78 18.82 -0.07
CA ALA A 20 -1.42 20.03 0.44
C ALA A 20 -0.48 21.26 0.47
N LEU A 21 0.83 21.03 0.41
CA LEU A 21 1.86 22.07 0.31
C LEU A 21 2.39 22.24 -1.13
N GLY A 22 1.69 21.68 -2.11
CA GLY A 22 2.04 21.78 -3.53
C GLY A 22 3.08 20.75 -4.00
N ALA A 23 3.47 19.79 -3.16
CA ALA A 23 4.35 18.72 -3.60
C ALA A 23 3.62 17.75 -4.56
N ARG A 24 4.37 17.21 -5.53
CA ARG A 24 3.87 16.28 -6.54
C ARG A 24 4.73 15.01 -6.55
N ALA A 25 4.15 13.92 -7.04
CA ALA A 25 4.89 12.68 -7.27
C ALA A 25 5.92 12.84 -8.40
N THR A 26 7.06 12.18 -8.27
CA THR A 26 8.13 12.12 -9.28
C THR A 26 8.37 10.70 -9.79
N GLU A 27 8.11 9.70 -8.96
CA GLU A 27 8.16 8.29 -9.30
C GLU A 27 7.09 7.55 -8.49
N ILE A 28 6.51 6.51 -9.06
CA ILE A 28 5.69 5.53 -8.35
C ILE A 28 6.17 4.13 -8.67
N ALA A 29 6.16 3.25 -7.67
CA ALA A 29 6.27 1.82 -7.88
C ALA A 29 5.11 1.07 -7.21
N ALA A 30 4.78 -0.09 -7.78
CA ALA A 30 3.86 -1.05 -7.20
C ALA A 30 4.41 -2.46 -7.37
N VAL A 31 4.44 -3.23 -6.29
CA VAL A 31 4.88 -4.62 -6.26
C VAL A 31 3.69 -5.48 -5.85
N LEU A 32 3.30 -6.42 -6.71
CA LEU A 32 2.21 -7.36 -6.40
C LEU A 32 2.76 -8.55 -5.62
N VAL A 33 2.09 -8.85 -4.52
CA VAL A 33 2.37 -9.99 -3.65
C VAL A 33 1.14 -10.90 -3.62
N ARG A 34 1.34 -12.19 -3.90
CA ARG A 34 0.31 -13.22 -3.82
C ARG A 34 0.94 -14.55 -3.41
N ASP A 35 0.26 -15.36 -2.62
CA ASP A 35 0.72 -16.68 -2.16
C ASP A 35 2.13 -16.65 -1.54
N GLY A 36 2.42 -15.62 -0.76
CA GLY A 36 3.70 -15.49 -0.05
C GLY A 36 4.91 -15.12 -0.92
N ARG A 37 4.70 -14.65 -2.15
CA ARG A 37 5.76 -14.28 -3.10
C ARG A 37 5.42 -13.04 -3.93
N ILE A 38 6.43 -12.37 -4.46
CA ILE A 38 6.29 -11.29 -5.43
C ILE A 38 5.91 -11.89 -6.79
N VAL A 39 4.81 -11.41 -7.40
CA VAL A 39 4.28 -11.91 -8.68
C VAL A 39 4.26 -10.86 -9.78
N GLY A 40 4.48 -9.59 -9.47
CA GLY A 40 4.49 -8.51 -10.47
C GLY A 40 5.17 -7.26 -9.95
N ARG A 41 5.64 -6.43 -10.87
CA ARG A 41 6.29 -5.15 -10.60
C ARG A 41 5.84 -4.12 -11.62
N PHE A 42 5.60 -2.91 -11.16
CA PHE A 42 5.38 -1.72 -11.97
C PHE A 42 6.24 -0.61 -11.40
N ALA A 43 6.88 0.18 -12.23
CA ALA A 43 7.57 1.39 -11.80
C ALA A 43 7.60 2.39 -12.95
N SER A 44 7.37 3.66 -12.66
CA SER A 44 7.45 4.74 -13.63
C SER A 44 7.79 6.07 -12.98
N LEU A 45 8.66 6.83 -13.66
CA LEU A 45 8.78 8.27 -13.41
C LEU A 45 7.48 8.97 -13.86
N MET A 46 7.21 10.14 -13.26
CA MET A 46 5.98 10.89 -13.49
C MET A 46 6.28 12.35 -13.81
N ARG A 47 5.89 12.82 -15.00
CA ARG A 47 5.99 14.22 -15.38
C ARG A 47 4.78 14.99 -14.87
N THR A 48 4.98 15.74 -13.79
CA THR A 48 3.93 16.55 -13.14
C THR A 48 4.04 18.05 -13.43
N GLY A 49 5.11 18.49 -14.11
CA GLY A 49 5.39 19.92 -14.32
C GLY A 49 6.01 20.64 -13.11
N THR A 50 6.04 20.01 -11.95
CA THR A 50 6.64 20.58 -10.73
C THR A 50 8.14 20.30 -10.68
N ARG A 51 8.93 21.34 -10.36
CA ARG A 51 10.39 21.20 -10.25
C ARG A 51 10.79 20.37 -9.03
N VAL A 52 11.74 19.46 -9.22
CA VAL A 52 12.41 18.75 -8.13
C VAL A 52 13.41 19.70 -7.47
N PRO A 53 13.31 19.92 -6.16
CA PRO A 53 14.32 20.69 -5.41
C PRO A 53 15.69 19.98 -5.41
N PRO A 54 16.83 20.73 -5.37
CA PRO A 54 18.16 20.14 -5.42
C PRO A 54 18.42 19.08 -4.35
N PHE A 55 17.95 19.29 -3.13
CA PHE A 55 18.14 18.32 -2.05
C PHE A 55 17.35 17.01 -2.28
N ILE A 56 16.17 17.07 -2.90
CA ILE A 56 15.39 15.89 -3.30
C ILE A 56 16.10 15.15 -4.46
N GLU A 57 16.62 15.91 -5.44
CA GLU A 57 17.40 15.31 -6.53
C GLU A 57 18.64 14.59 -5.98
N GLN A 58 19.33 15.16 -5.01
CA GLN A 58 20.46 14.52 -4.34
C GLN A 58 20.05 13.24 -3.59
N LEU A 59 18.90 13.26 -2.93
CA LEU A 59 18.37 12.14 -2.14
C LEU A 59 17.95 10.97 -3.06
N THR A 60 17.06 11.25 -4.03
CA THR A 60 16.41 10.24 -4.88
C THR A 60 17.22 9.90 -6.14
N GLY A 61 18.04 10.85 -6.61
CA GLY A 61 18.72 10.78 -7.90
C GLY A 61 17.79 11.10 -9.08
N ILE A 62 16.56 11.55 -8.84
CA ILE A 62 15.59 11.90 -9.87
C ILE A 62 15.76 13.36 -10.24
N SER A 63 16.30 13.63 -11.44
CA SER A 63 16.55 14.98 -11.91
C SER A 63 15.37 15.57 -12.70
N ASN A 64 15.30 16.92 -12.74
CA ASN A 64 14.35 17.62 -13.59
C ASN A 64 14.46 17.22 -15.07
N ARG A 65 15.69 16.89 -15.54
CA ARG A 65 15.92 16.40 -16.90
C ARG A 65 15.26 15.03 -17.14
N MET A 66 15.35 14.12 -16.17
CA MET A 66 14.69 12.81 -16.27
C MET A 66 13.18 12.98 -16.34
N LEU A 67 12.61 13.85 -15.50
CA LEU A 67 11.17 14.09 -15.48
C LEU A 67 10.65 14.78 -16.75
N ALA A 68 11.46 15.59 -17.42
CA ALA A 68 11.06 16.22 -18.68
C ALA A 68 10.74 15.20 -19.80
N SER A 69 11.40 14.05 -19.79
CA SER A 69 11.18 12.95 -20.74
C SER A 69 10.27 11.83 -20.18
N ALA A 70 9.79 11.95 -18.94
CA ALA A 70 8.91 10.96 -18.34
C ALA A 70 7.47 11.05 -18.90
N PRO A 71 6.70 9.95 -18.82
CA PRO A 71 5.28 9.96 -19.16
C PRO A 71 4.49 10.97 -18.33
N PRO A 72 3.36 11.51 -18.84
CA PRO A 72 2.46 12.35 -18.06
C PRO A 72 1.98 11.62 -16.81
N ALA A 73 1.91 12.32 -15.68
CA ALA A 73 1.49 11.73 -14.40
C ALA A 73 0.11 11.07 -14.47
N ALA A 74 -0.84 11.66 -15.18
CA ALA A 74 -2.18 11.11 -15.34
C ALA A 74 -2.19 9.77 -16.09
N GLU A 75 -1.32 9.58 -17.07
CA GLU A 75 -1.14 8.31 -17.80
C GLU A 75 -0.60 7.24 -16.85
N VAL A 76 0.49 7.53 -16.15
CA VAL A 76 1.09 6.62 -15.17
C VAL A 76 0.09 6.22 -14.08
N MET A 77 -0.71 7.18 -13.58
CA MET A 77 -1.71 6.89 -12.56
C MET A 77 -2.84 5.98 -13.07
N ARG A 78 -3.24 6.09 -14.35
CA ARG A 78 -4.20 5.16 -14.95
C ARG A 78 -3.62 3.75 -15.08
N GLU A 79 -2.37 3.64 -15.51
CA GLU A 79 -1.67 2.34 -15.65
C GLU A 79 -1.50 1.66 -14.31
N VAL A 80 -1.01 2.35 -13.28
CA VAL A 80 -0.83 1.76 -11.95
C VAL A 80 -2.16 1.42 -11.29
N ALA A 81 -3.22 2.20 -11.53
CA ALA A 81 -4.57 1.86 -11.05
C ALA A 81 -5.12 0.58 -11.72
N ALA A 82 -4.83 0.39 -13.00
CA ALA A 82 -5.19 -0.85 -13.70
C ALA A 82 -4.37 -2.04 -13.16
N PHE A 83 -3.07 -1.85 -12.93
CA PHE A 83 -2.16 -2.86 -12.41
C PHE A 83 -2.52 -3.33 -10.99
N THR A 84 -2.96 -2.41 -10.12
CA THR A 84 -3.30 -2.68 -8.72
C THR A 84 -4.79 -2.92 -8.46
N ARG A 85 -5.58 -3.05 -9.52
CA ARG A 85 -7.05 -3.15 -9.41
C ARG A 85 -7.48 -4.34 -8.56
N GLY A 86 -8.28 -4.05 -7.53
CA GLY A 86 -8.85 -5.06 -6.63
C GLY A 86 -7.86 -5.60 -5.58
N CYS A 87 -6.62 -5.09 -5.54
CA CYS A 87 -5.65 -5.46 -4.51
C CYS A 87 -5.89 -4.66 -3.22
N GLY A 88 -5.58 -5.25 -2.07
CA GLY A 88 -5.33 -4.52 -0.85
C GLY A 88 -4.03 -3.71 -1.00
N VAL A 89 -3.99 -2.46 -0.54
CA VAL A 89 -2.82 -1.59 -0.72
C VAL A 89 -1.99 -1.50 0.57
N VAL A 90 -0.68 -1.62 0.41
CA VAL A 90 0.30 -1.58 1.51
C VAL A 90 1.38 -0.54 1.19
N ALA A 91 1.84 0.19 2.19
CA ALA A 91 3.02 1.03 2.08
C ALA A 91 3.78 1.10 3.42
N HIS A 92 5.03 1.57 3.39
CA HIS A 92 5.78 1.88 4.60
C HIS A 92 5.59 3.36 4.96
N ASN A 93 5.03 3.66 6.14
CA ASN A 93 4.53 4.99 6.49
C ASN A 93 3.36 5.45 5.60
N ALA A 94 2.40 4.53 5.42
CA ALA A 94 1.32 4.59 4.44
C ALA A 94 0.47 5.88 4.43
N SER A 95 0.50 6.70 5.48
CA SER A 95 -0.18 8.02 5.47
C SER A 95 0.40 8.96 4.42
N PHE A 96 1.71 8.87 4.17
CA PHE A 96 2.41 9.64 3.17
C PHE A 96 1.99 9.20 1.76
N ASP A 97 2.19 7.93 1.43
CA ASP A 97 1.87 7.39 0.10
C ASP A 97 0.39 7.51 -0.22
N ARG A 98 -0.49 7.27 0.77
CA ARG A 98 -1.94 7.44 0.60
C ARG A 98 -2.32 8.87 0.24
N ALA A 99 -1.63 9.88 0.78
CA ALA A 99 -1.91 11.28 0.45
C ALA A 99 -1.58 11.58 -1.02
N PHE A 100 -0.41 11.12 -1.51
CA PHE A 100 -0.01 11.27 -2.91
C PHE A 100 -0.87 10.41 -3.83
N TRP A 101 -1.16 9.16 -3.47
CA TRP A 101 -2.05 8.27 -4.21
C TRP A 101 -3.40 8.93 -4.49
N ARG A 102 -4.06 9.47 -3.46
CA ARG A 102 -5.35 10.14 -3.60
C ARG A 102 -5.26 11.41 -4.43
N HIS A 103 -4.23 12.21 -4.20
CA HIS A 103 -4.02 13.47 -4.90
C HIS A 103 -3.78 13.27 -6.40
N GLU A 104 -2.84 12.40 -6.77
CA GLU A 104 -2.49 12.14 -8.17
C GLU A 104 -3.64 11.44 -8.91
N HIS A 105 -4.39 10.54 -8.26
CA HIS A 105 -5.60 9.96 -8.84
C HIS A 105 -6.70 10.99 -9.08
N ALA A 106 -6.91 11.92 -8.16
CA ALA A 106 -7.90 12.99 -8.33
C ALA A 106 -7.55 13.89 -9.53
N LEU A 107 -6.27 14.24 -9.69
CA LEU A 107 -5.79 15.01 -10.84
C LEU A 107 -5.95 14.26 -12.16
N ALA A 108 -5.59 12.97 -12.19
CA ALA A 108 -5.73 12.13 -13.38
C ALA A 108 -7.20 11.95 -13.80
N ALA A 109 -8.12 11.84 -12.84
CA ALA A 109 -9.55 11.77 -13.09
C ALA A 109 -10.11 13.09 -13.60
N ALA A 110 -9.70 14.22 -13.02
CA ALA A 110 -10.10 15.55 -13.46
C ALA A 110 -9.65 15.83 -14.90
N GLU A 111 -8.41 15.45 -15.26
CA GLU A 111 -7.90 15.57 -16.63
C GLU A 111 -8.70 14.71 -17.62
N ALA A 112 -9.15 13.55 -17.21
CA ALA A 112 -9.97 12.65 -18.02
C ALA A 112 -11.47 13.02 -18.05
N GLY A 113 -11.90 14.03 -17.29
CA GLY A 113 -13.32 14.41 -17.18
C GLY A 113 -14.21 13.35 -16.51
N VAL A 114 -13.62 12.48 -15.68
CA VAL A 114 -14.36 11.43 -14.96
C VAL A 114 -14.38 11.71 -13.46
N VAL A 115 -15.44 11.26 -12.79
CA VAL A 115 -15.49 11.32 -11.34
C VAL A 115 -14.40 10.43 -10.78
N PRO A 116 -13.52 10.91 -9.88
CA PRO A 116 -12.54 10.08 -9.24
C PRO A 116 -13.24 8.92 -8.54
N CYS A 117 -12.98 7.69 -8.97
CA CYS A 117 -13.27 6.52 -8.17
C CYS A 117 -11.95 6.19 -7.44
N PRO A 118 -11.72 6.72 -6.24
CA PRO A 118 -10.57 6.29 -5.48
C PRO A 118 -10.72 4.78 -5.30
N PRO A 119 -9.65 4.02 -5.43
CA PRO A 119 -9.71 2.63 -5.02
C PRO A 119 -10.35 2.62 -3.63
N ALA A 120 -11.28 1.71 -3.38
CA ALA A 120 -12.11 1.61 -2.17
C ALA A 120 -11.29 1.46 -0.86
N ALA A 121 -10.02 1.70 -0.92
CA ALA A 121 -9.06 1.58 0.13
C ALA A 121 -8.98 2.86 0.98
N ASP A 122 -9.94 3.03 1.83
CA ASP A 122 -9.66 3.62 3.13
C ASP A 122 -8.72 2.72 3.95
N ASP A 123 -8.53 1.50 3.50
CA ASP A 123 -7.73 0.48 4.14
C ASP A 123 -6.36 0.30 3.49
N PHE A 124 -5.49 1.31 3.64
CA PHE A 124 -4.07 1.10 3.47
C PHE A 124 -3.51 0.37 4.69
N ALA A 125 -2.86 -0.77 4.48
CA ALA A 125 -2.04 -1.37 5.52
C ALA A 125 -0.68 -0.66 5.57
N CYS A 126 -0.18 -0.48 6.79
CA CYS A 126 1.04 0.26 7.05
C CYS A 126 2.07 -0.62 7.76
N THR A 127 3.13 -0.98 7.05
CA THR A 127 4.20 -1.82 7.64
C THR A 127 4.91 -1.13 8.80
N LEU A 128 5.03 0.21 8.80
CA LEU A 128 5.56 0.98 9.93
C LEU A 128 4.71 0.80 11.19
N LEU A 129 3.37 0.93 11.08
CA LEU A 129 2.47 0.77 12.21
C LEU A 129 2.43 -0.66 12.73
N LEU A 130 2.44 -1.64 11.85
CA LEU A 130 2.51 -3.06 12.20
C LEU A 130 3.84 -3.39 12.88
N SER A 131 4.96 -2.92 12.34
CA SER A 131 6.30 -3.16 12.93
C SER A 131 6.43 -2.57 14.33
N ARG A 132 5.90 -1.37 14.57
CA ARG A 132 5.88 -0.78 15.92
C ARG A 132 5.15 -1.63 16.97
N ARG A 133 4.24 -2.50 16.54
CA ARG A 133 3.45 -3.37 17.43
C ARG A 133 4.04 -4.75 17.60
N LEU A 134 4.65 -5.25 16.52
CA LEU A 134 5.14 -6.62 16.45
C LEU A 134 6.61 -6.74 16.87
N TYR A 135 7.40 -5.67 16.64
CA TYR A 135 8.86 -5.65 16.83
C TYR A 135 9.29 -4.46 17.69
N PRO A 136 8.83 -4.36 18.96
CA PRO A 136 9.24 -3.25 19.84
C PRO A 136 10.74 -3.24 20.12
N GLU A 137 11.43 -4.38 19.93
CA GLU A 137 12.87 -4.57 20.09
C GLU A 137 13.71 -4.04 18.91
N ALA A 138 13.09 -3.69 17.78
CA ALA A 138 13.82 -3.14 16.65
C ALA A 138 14.45 -1.78 17.02
N PRO A 139 15.68 -1.47 16.60
CA PRO A 139 16.40 -0.23 16.95
C PRO A 139 15.60 1.05 16.60
N ASN A 140 14.92 1.02 15.50
CA ASN A 140 13.89 1.98 15.07
C ASN A 140 13.02 1.32 13.97
N HIS A 141 11.98 2.04 13.53
CA HIS A 141 11.03 1.50 12.56
C HIS A 141 11.11 2.18 11.18
N LYS A 142 12.26 2.75 10.80
CA LYS A 142 12.53 3.18 9.42
C LYS A 142 12.73 1.94 8.55
N LEU A 143 12.35 2.00 7.27
CA LEU A 143 12.39 0.87 6.35
C LEU A 143 13.77 0.18 6.31
N GLY A 144 14.84 0.94 6.08
CA GLY A 144 16.20 0.39 6.04
C GLY A 144 16.65 -0.28 7.35
N SER A 145 16.23 0.26 8.52
CA SER A 145 16.54 -0.32 9.82
C SER A 145 15.78 -1.64 10.05
N LEU A 146 14.52 -1.69 9.64
CA LEU A 146 13.72 -2.92 9.71
C LEU A 146 14.24 -3.97 8.73
N ALA A 147 14.65 -3.55 7.52
CA ALA A 147 15.28 -4.45 6.57
C ALA A 147 16.53 -5.11 7.16
N ALA A 148 17.45 -4.31 7.73
CA ALA A 148 18.63 -4.82 8.40
C ALA A 148 18.29 -5.73 9.59
N PHE A 149 17.33 -5.33 10.43
CA PHE A 149 16.88 -6.11 11.58
C PHE A 149 16.34 -7.49 11.20
N HIS A 150 15.64 -7.58 10.07
CA HIS A 150 15.07 -8.84 9.56
C HIS A 150 15.95 -9.58 8.56
N GLY A 151 17.15 -9.08 8.24
CA GLY A 151 18.03 -9.68 7.23
C GLY A 151 17.48 -9.60 5.82
N ILE A 152 16.65 -8.59 5.51
CA ILE A 152 16.13 -8.32 4.16
C ILE A 152 17.21 -7.58 3.37
N ALA A 153 17.68 -8.20 2.29
CA ALA A 153 18.68 -7.57 1.43
C ALA A 153 18.05 -6.42 0.61
N PRO A 154 18.76 -5.28 0.44
CA PRO A 154 18.31 -4.24 -0.47
C PRO A 154 18.35 -4.75 -1.91
N THR A 155 17.32 -4.42 -2.70
CA THR A 155 17.21 -4.82 -4.12
C THR A 155 17.77 -3.77 -5.07
N GLY A 156 18.09 -2.57 -4.56
CA GLY A 156 18.59 -1.46 -5.35
C GLY A 156 19.05 -0.28 -4.48
N ARG A 157 19.15 0.89 -5.11
CA ARG A 157 19.46 2.13 -4.40
C ARG A 157 18.26 2.55 -3.55
N ALA A 158 18.50 2.85 -2.27
CA ALA A 158 17.50 3.47 -1.41
C ALA A 158 17.00 4.81 -1.99
N HIS A 159 15.79 5.19 -1.69
CA HIS A 159 15.10 6.34 -2.28
C HIS A 159 14.94 6.23 -3.81
N ARG A 160 14.59 5.03 -4.26
CA ARG A 160 14.02 4.73 -5.57
C ARG A 160 12.79 3.88 -5.32
N ALA A 161 11.66 4.34 -5.80
CA ALA A 161 10.35 3.79 -5.46
C ALA A 161 10.28 2.26 -5.63
N LEU A 162 10.85 1.70 -6.70
CA LEU A 162 10.82 0.24 -6.89
C LEU A 162 11.63 -0.52 -5.83
N ALA A 163 12.84 -0.04 -5.51
CA ALA A 163 13.67 -0.70 -4.51
C ALA A 163 13.03 -0.67 -3.12
N ASP A 164 12.45 0.47 -2.74
CA ASP A 164 11.80 0.63 -1.44
C ASP A 164 10.45 -0.14 -1.37
N ALA A 165 9.70 -0.22 -2.47
CA ALA A 165 8.51 -1.06 -2.59
C ALA A 165 8.84 -2.56 -2.48
N GLU A 166 9.93 -3.04 -3.09
CA GLU A 166 10.37 -4.45 -2.98
C GLU A 166 10.80 -4.80 -1.55
N VAL A 167 11.59 -3.94 -0.90
CA VAL A 167 11.97 -4.12 0.51
C VAL A 167 10.73 -4.10 1.42
N THR A 168 9.78 -3.21 1.13
CA THR A 168 8.50 -3.15 1.85
C THR A 168 7.65 -4.41 1.62
N ALA A 169 7.67 -4.99 0.41
CA ALA A 169 6.98 -6.23 0.10
C ALA A 169 7.58 -7.42 0.89
N GLU A 170 8.90 -7.52 0.96
CA GLU A 170 9.55 -8.55 1.79
C GLU A 170 9.26 -8.38 3.28
N LEU A 171 9.24 -7.13 3.77
CA LEU A 171 8.84 -6.82 5.14
C LEU A 171 7.37 -7.20 5.40
N TRP A 172 6.47 -6.93 4.45
CA TRP A 172 5.07 -7.35 4.53
C TRP A 172 4.94 -8.87 4.63
N LEU A 173 5.65 -9.60 3.79
CA LEU A 173 5.69 -11.07 3.83
C LEU A 173 6.23 -11.60 5.17
N ARG A 174 7.24 -10.94 5.72
CA ARG A 174 7.79 -11.26 7.04
C ARG A 174 6.76 -11.03 8.13
N ILE A 175 6.08 -9.88 8.14
CA ILE A 175 5.01 -9.53 9.07
C ILE A 175 3.88 -10.57 9.03
N ALA A 176 3.41 -10.92 7.82
CA ALA A 176 2.35 -11.90 7.64
C ALA A 176 2.73 -13.27 8.22
N ARG A 177 3.96 -13.76 7.94
CA ARG A 177 4.49 -15.02 8.51
C ARG A 177 4.59 -14.98 10.03
N ASP A 178 5.06 -13.87 10.60
CA ASP A 178 5.24 -13.75 12.05
C ASP A 178 3.88 -13.64 12.77
N VAL A 179 2.89 -12.96 12.19
CA VAL A 179 1.51 -12.95 12.69
C VAL A 179 0.91 -14.35 12.65
N THR A 180 1.05 -15.06 11.53
CA THR A 180 0.59 -16.47 11.43
C THR A 180 1.22 -17.36 12.50
N ARG A 181 2.53 -17.25 12.71
CA ARG A 181 3.25 -18.02 13.72
C ARG A 181 2.84 -17.65 15.14
N ARG A 182 2.70 -16.34 15.42
CA ARG A 182 2.43 -15.84 16.76
C ARG A 182 1.02 -16.16 17.25
N PHE A 183 0.05 -16.18 16.34
CA PHE A 183 -1.37 -16.34 16.69
C PHE A 183 -1.94 -17.69 16.21
N SER A 184 -1.13 -18.55 15.58
CA SER A 184 -1.56 -19.84 15.01
C SER A 184 -2.79 -19.70 14.10
N ALA A 185 -2.84 -18.60 13.34
CA ALA A 185 -3.96 -18.24 12.47
C ALA A 185 -3.45 -17.63 11.17
N THR A 186 -4.19 -17.75 10.08
CA THR A 186 -3.87 -17.05 8.84
C THR A 186 -3.78 -15.53 9.07
N ALA A 187 -3.00 -14.83 8.24
CA ALA A 187 -2.83 -13.39 8.32
C ALA A 187 -3.43 -12.68 7.09
N PRO A 188 -4.76 -12.69 6.90
CA PRO A 188 -5.39 -12.01 5.79
C PRO A 188 -5.21 -10.49 5.91
N PHE A 189 -5.27 -9.80 4.77
CA PHE A 189 -5.09 -8.34 4.70
C PHE A 189 -5.95 -7.58 5.72
N GLY A 190 -7.23 -7.93 5.85
CA GLY A 190 -8.15 -7.30 6.80
C GLY A 190 -7.72 -7.45 8.26
N LEU A 191 -7.16 -8.60 8.65
CA LEU A 191 -6.60 -8.78 9.99
C LEU A 191 -5.42 -7.83 10.22
N LEU A 192 -4.50 -7.72 9.27
CA LEU A 192 -3.34 -6.83 9.40
C LEU A 192 -3.77 -5.35 9.46
N CYS A 193 -4.81 -4.96 8.71
CA CYS A 193 -5.46 -3.65 8.85
C CYS A 193 -6.09 -3.42 10.23
N ALA A 194 -6.61 -4.44 10.87
CA ALA A 194 -7.14 -4.35 12.24
C ALA A 194 -6.01 -4.26 13.28
N LEU A 195 -4.97 -5.08 13.13
CA LEU A 195 -3.82 -5.11 14.04
C LEU A 195 -3.06 -3.79 14.05
N GLN A 196 -2.88 -3.12 12.91
CA GLN A 196 -2.21 -1.81 12.86
C GLN A 196 -2.94 -0.71 13.64
N LYS A 197 -4.25 -0.85 13.87
CA LYS A 197 -5.09 0.08 14.63
C LYS A 197 -5.16 -0.28 16.12
N SER A 198 -4.70 -1.49 16.49
CA SER A 198 -4.82 -2.00 17.88
C SER A 198 -3.59 -1.66 18.72
N PRO A 199 -3.71 -1.46 20.03
CA PRO A 199 -2.56 -1.41 20.94
C PRO A 199 -1.75 -2.72 20.91
N ALA A 200 -0.43 -2.65 21.12
CA ALA A 200 0.44 -3.83 21.09
C ALA A 200 0.03 -4.93 22.09
N GLN A 201 -0.53 -4.55 23.24
CA GLN A 201 -1.00 -5.48 24.27
C GLN A 201 -2.32 -6.18 23.90
N ALA A 202 -3.04 -5.68 22.89
CA ALA A 202 -4.36 -6.17 22.52
C ALA A 202 -4.37 -7.01 21.22
N LEU A 203 -3.20 -7.33 20.65
CA LEU A 203 -3.12 -8.01 19.36
C LEU A 203 -3.79 -9.39 19.36
N ALA A 204 -3.61 -10.20 20.41
CA ALA A 204 -4.27 -11.51 20.55
C ALA A 204 -5.80 -11.36 20.53
N ARG A 205 -6.33 -10.48 21.38
CA ARG A 205 -7.78 -10.20 21.44
C ARG A 205 -8.31 -9.64 20.11
N CYS A 206 -7.53 -8.81 19.41
CA CYS A 206 -7.91 -8.29 18.11
C CYS A 206 -8.03 -9.43 17.09
N THR A 207 -7.08 -10.36 17.08
CA THR A 207 -7.10 -11.55 16.21
C THR A 207 -8.31 -12.43 16.47
N GLU A 208 -8.58 -12.76 17.75
CA GLU A 208 -9.76 -13.55 18.15
C GLU A 208 -11.07 -12.89 17.69
N ARG A 209 -11.22 -11.60 17.94
CA ARG A 209 -12.41 -10.84 17.52
C ARG A 209 -12.59 -10.79 16.00
N TYR A 210 -11.50 -10.65 15.27
CA TYR A 210 -11.52 -10.63 13.81
C TYR A 210 -12.08 -11.94 13.26
N PHE A 211 -11.58 -13.10 13.72
CA PHE A 211 -12.07 -14.39 13.25
C PHE A 211 -13.47 -14.74 13.77
N ALA A 212 -13.83 -14.33 14.97
CA ALA A 212 -15.19 -14.47 15.47
C ALA A 212 -16.20 -13.70 14.59
N ALA A 213 -15.87 -12.49 14.17
CA ALA A 213 -16.71 -11.69 13.28
C ALA A 213 -16.84 -12.33 11.89
N LEU A 214 -15.74 -12.90 11.33
CA LEU A 214 -15.79 -13.63 10.06
C LEU A 214 -16.70 -14.87 10.14
N GLY A 215 -16.57 -15.67 11.21
CA GLY A 215 -17.42 -16.85 11.44
C GLY A 215 -18.91 -16.49 11.55
N ALA A 216 -19.21 -15.38 12.24
CA ALA A 216 -20.59 -14.90 12.34
C ALA A 216 -21.16 -14.36 11.02
N ALA A 217 -20.32 -13.78 10.15
CA ALA A 217 -20.74 -13.30 8.84
C ALA A 217 -21.02 -14.45 7.86
N THR A 218 -20.22 -15.51 7.90
CA THR A 218 -20.43 -16.73 7.09
C THR A 218 -21.64 -17.53 7.53
N ALA A 219 -21.98 -17.49 8.83
CA ALA A 219 -23.15 -18.18 9.38
C ALA A 219 -24.48 -17.49 9.03
N ARG A 220 -24.44 -16.22 8.65
CA ARG A 220 -25.62 -15.45 8.23
C ARG A 220 -25.84 -15.48 6.74
N GLY A 221 -25.90 -16.53 6.01
CA GLY A 221 -26.09 -16.70 4.57
C GLY A 221 -26.70 -15.50 3.80
N PRO A 222 -26.64 -15.44 2.49
CA PRO A 222 -27.20 -14.31 1.75
C PRO A 222 -28.67 -14.16 2.09
N CYS A 223 -29.13 -12.94 2.46
CA CYS A 223 -30.55 -12.63 2.63
C CYS A 223 -31.31 -13.10 1.41
N SER A 224 -32.12 -14.15 1.56
CA SER A 224 -33.14 -14.53 0.59
C SER A 224 -34.09 -13.36 0.43
N HIS A 225 -34.04 -12.68 -0.71
CA HIS A 225 -35.15 -11.82 -1.12
C HIS A 225 -36.38 -12.69 -1.24
N GLU A 226 -37.26 -12.62 -0.24
CA GLU A 226 -38.61 -13.09 -0.35
C GLU A 226 -39.28 -12.38 -1.54
N LYS A 227 -39.63 -13.17 -2.56
CA LYS A 227 -40.56 -12.74 -3.60
C LYS A 227 -41.89 -12.44 -2.90
N GLY A 228 -42.33 -11.17 -2.97
CA GLY A 228 -43.66 -10.79 -2.59
C GLY A 228 -44.72 -11.62 -3.35
N PRO A 229 -45.89 -11.87 -2.77
CA PRO A 229 -46.95 -12.66 -3.42
C PRO A 229 -47.53 -11.93 -4.63
N GLU A 230 -47.51 -12.60 -5.76
CA GLU A 230 -48.35 -12.24 -6.91
C GLU A 230 -49.81 -12.35 -6.46
N GLY A 231 -50.52 -11.23 -6.37
CA GLY A 231 -51.95 -11.18 -6.18
C GLY A 231 -52.69 -11.38 -7.49
N PRO A 232 -53.96 -11.85 -7.45
CA PRO A 232 -54.76 -12.29 -8.57
C PRO A 232 -55.20 -11.18 -9.54
#